data_5ed6ff824a812fcb419605e92ba6e1d8
#
_entry.id   5ed6ff824a812fcb419605e92ba6e1d8
#
_cell.length_a   1.000
_cell.length_b   1.000
_cell.length_c   1.000
_cell.angle_alpha   90.00
_cell.angle_beta   90.00
_cell.angle_gamma   90.00
#
_symmetry.space_group_name_H-M   'P 1'
#
loop_
_entity.id
_entity.type
_entity.pdbx_description
1 polymer ?
#
loop_
_entity_poly.entity_id
_entity_poly.type
_entity_poly.pdbx_seq_one_letter_code
_entity_poly.pdbx_strand_id
1 'polypeptide(L)'
;MPDNEKDLPLSGHLEELRKIVGRCVIVWILAALLCFACKDVLFHIIFAPAQSDFLVFQALQYLSSLWHMPSLSPGEFTPHFIATELTAQFMTHITVSLVASAVLCTPFIIYELFQFVAPALRQTNRRLSALVIVLSSLLFIMGIALNYFVIFPFAYRFLSSYQVQPDIINQITISSYISLFVVLSLLMGLLFELPVIAYILAKLGLVTGEQMRHYRKYALVAILLLSAIITPTADAITLLLVTLPVYALYLFSIAVAKRVTINRQRVES
;
A
#
# COMPACT_ATOMS: atom_id res chain seq x y z
N MET A 1 39.55 -17.17 -24.78
CA MET A 1 39.62 -16.75 -23.38
C MET A 1 38.17 -16.47 -22.97
N PRO A 2 37.57 -17.28 -22.12
CA PRO A 2 36.19 -17.07 -21.71
C PRO A 2 36.11 -15.98 -20.64
N ASP A 3 35.17 -15.09 -20.81
CA ASP A 3 34.82 -14.00 -19.93
C ASP A 3 34.54 -14.49 -18.51
N ASN A 4 35.28 -13.89 -17.60
CA ASN A 4 35.15 -14.05 -16.17
C ASN A 4 33.84 -13.37 -15.74
N GLU A 5 32.70 -14.04 -15.91
CA GLU A 5 31.47 -13.67 -15.21
C GLU A 5 31.76 -13.76 -13.71
N LYS A 6 31.92 -12.61 -13.10
CA LYS A 6 32.11 -12.47 -11.67
C LYS A 6 30.85 -12.99 -10.96
N ASP A 7 30.83 -14.27 -10.67
CA ASP A 7 30.03 -14.83 -9.59
C ASP A 7 30.52 -14.14 -8.30
N LEU A 8 29.86 -13.04 -7.94
CA LEU A 8 30.13 -12.37 -6.67
C LEU A 8 29.85 -13.39 -5.58
N PRO A 9 30.84 -13.72 -4.73
CA PRO A 9 30.60 -14.63 -3.63
C PRO A 9 29.48 -14.07 -2.76
N LEU A 10 28.69 -14.93 -2.09
CA LEU A 10 27.56 -14.54 -1.24
C LEU A 10 27.87 -13.35 -0.33
N SER A 11 29.13 -13.23 0.11
CA SER A 11 29.63 -12.08 0.88
C SER A 11 29.57 -10.75 0.12
N GLY A 12 29.81 -10.75 -1.20
CA GLY A 12 29.72 -9.54 -2.02
C GLY A 12 28.28 -9.07 -2.20
N HIS A 13 27.34 -10.01 -2.34
CA HIS A 13 25.91 -9.69 -2.40
C HIS A 13 25.38 -9.09 -1.10
N LEU A 14 25.82 -9.61 0.04
CA LEU A 14 25.48 -9.07 1.36
C LEU A 14 26.07 -7.66 1.58
N GLU A 15 27.29 -7.42 1.11
CA GLU A 15 27.91 -6.09 1.21
C GLU A 15 27.18 -5.04 0.33
N GLU A 16 26.75 -5.44 -0.86
CA GLU A 16 25.94 -4.59 -1.74
C GLU A 16 24.58 -4.26 -1.12
N LEU A 17 23.88 -5.27 -0.58
CA LEU A 17 22.63 -5.07 0.15
C LEU A 17 22.79 -4.10 1.33
N ARG A 18 23.86 -4.23 2.12
CA ARG A 18 24.17 -3.33 3.24
C ARG A 18 24.34 -1.90 2.78
N LYS A 19 25.04 -1.66 1.64
CA LYS A 19 25.23 -0.32 1.07
C LYS A 19 23.91 0.29 0.61
N ILE A 20 23.04 -0.50 -0.04
CA ILE A 20 21.71 -0.09 -0.48
C ILE A 20 20.83 0.30 0.71
N VAL A 21 20.74 -0.56 1.70
CA VAL A 21 19.97 -0.28 2.93
C VAL A 21 20.48 0.99 3.61
N GLY A 22 21.80 1.17 3.71
CA GLY A 22 22.39 2.37 4.28
C GLY A 22 21.98 3.65 3.53
N ARG A 23 22.02 3.65 2.19
CA ARG A 23 21.57 4.78 1.37
C ARG A 23 20.09 5.07 1.56
N CYS A 24 19.25 4.03 1.52
CA CYS A 24 17.81 4.16 1.73
C CYS A 24 17.48 4.76 3.11
N VAL A 25 18.15 4.29 4.17
CA VAL A 25 17.94 4.80 5.53
C VAL A 25 18.36 6.26 5.66
N ILE A 26 19.50 6.65 5.08
CA ILE A 26 19.96 8.05 5.12
C ILE A 26 18.95 8.97 4.42
N VAL A 27 18.52 8.62 3.20
CA VAL A 27 17.54 9.41 2.45
C VAL A 27 16.21 9.48 3.19
N TRP A 28 15.76 8.37 3.77
CA TRP A 28 14.54 8.31 4.55
C TRP A 28 14.58 9.19 5.80
N ILE A 29 15.69 9.17 6.57
CA ILE A 29 15.86 10.02 7.76
C ILE A 29 15.86 11.50 7.37
N LEU A 30 16.57 11.89 6.30
CA LEU A 30 16.58 13.27 5.82
C LEU A 30 15.18 13.73 5.41
N ALA A 31 14.44 12.89 4.68
CA ALA A 31 13.06 13.16 4.31
C ALA A 31 12.14 13.22 5.55
N ALA A 32 12.38 12.40 6.58
CA ALA A 32 11.62 12.42 7.82
C ALA A 32 11.80 13.73 8.60
N LEU A 33 13.01 14.29 8.62
CA LEU A 33 13.27 15.60 9.21
C LEU A 33 12.52 16.72 8.46
N LEU A 34 12.47 16.66 7.13
CA LEU A 34 11.69 17.61 6.32
C LEU A 34 10.19 17.47 6.58
N CYS A 35 9.67 16.24 6.61
CA CYS A 35 8.28 15.96 6.95
C CYS A 35 7.92 16.44 8.35
N PHE A 36 8.81 16.24 9.32
CA PHE A 36 8.63 16.71 10.69
C PHE A 36 8.53 18.25 10.76
N ALA A 37 9.29 18.97 9.95
CA ALA A 37 9.19 20.44 9.86
C ALA A 37 7.87 20.92 9.21
N CYS A 38 7.23 20.10 8.35
CA CYS A 38 5.98 20.40 7.64
C CYS A 38 4.72 19.91 8.37
N LYS A 39 4.69 19.99 9.69
CA LYS A 39 3.64 19.46 10.57
C LYS A 39 2.22 19.82 10.11
N ASP A 40 1.95 21.08 9.86
CA ASP A 40 0.58 21.56 9.61
C ASP A 40 0.00 20.99 8.32
N VAL A 41 0.81 20.87 7.27
CA VAL A 41 0.41 20.27 5.99
C VAL A 41 0.11 18.78 6.17
N LEU A 42 0.99 18.05 6.88
CA LEU A 42 0.83 16.62 7.10
C LEU A 42 -0.45 16.30 7.87
N PHE A 43 -0.69 17.01 8.96
CA PHE A 43 -1.86 16.76 9.79
C PHE A 43 -3.15 17.21 9.10
N HIS A 44 -3.12 18.28 8.30
CA HIS A 44 -4.26 18.66 7.48
C HIS A 44 -4.65 17.55 6.49
N ILE A 45 -3.68 16.96 5.79
CA ILE A 45 -3.92 15.86 4.85
C ILE A 45 -4.45 14.62 5.59
N ILE A 46 -3.83 14.23 6.72
CA ILE A 46 -4.18 12.99 7.40
C ILE A 46 -5.55 13.06 8.08
N PHE A 47 -5.96 14.22 8.59
CA PHE A 47 -7.26 14.37 9.23
C PHE A 47 -8.41 14.68 8.25
N ALA A 48 -8.12 15.04 7.01
CA ALA A 48 -9.14 15.29 6.00
C ALA A 48 -10.12 14.13 5.80
N PRO A 49 -9.71 12.84 5.75
CA PRO A 49 -10.63 11.71 5.59
C PRO A 49 -11.60 11.49 6.76
N ALA A 50 -11.34 12.11 7.92
CA ALA A 50 -12.25 12.03 9.06
C ALA A 50 -13.37 13.07 9.01
N GLN A 51 -13.28 14.08 8.15
CA GLN A 51 -14.23 15.17 8.07
C GLN A 51 -15.45 14.79 7.21
N SER A 52 -16.62 15.34 7.54
CA SER A 52 -17.87 15.07 6.82
C SER A 52 -17.90 15.64 5.40
N ASP A 53 -17.08 16.65 5.12
CA ASP A 53 -16.91 17.29 3.82
C ASP A 53 -15.84 16.64 2.93
N PHE A 54 -15.29 15.48 3.36
CA PHE A 54 -14.32 14.76 2.55
C PHE A 54 -14.91 14.29 1.21
N LEU A 55 -14.09 14.27 0.17
CA LEU A 55 -14.46 14.04 -1.23
C LEU A 55 -15.41 12.83 -1.44
N VAL A 56 -15.15 11.72 -0.78
CA VAL A 56 -15.96 10.50 -0.87
C VAL A 56 -17.37 10.72 -0.28
N PHE A 57 -17.44 11.40 0.86
CA PHE A 57 -18.73 11.68 1.50
C PHE A 57 -19.55 12.69 0.70
N GLN A 58 -18.91 13.70 0.09
CA GLN A 58 -19.57 14.60 -0.86
C GLN A 58 -20.10 13.85 -2.09
N ALA A 59 -19.30 12.93 -2.65
CA ALA A 59 -19.74 12.10 -3.76
C ALA A 59 -20.95 11.21 -3.39
N LEU A 60 -20.94 10.63 -2.18
CA LEU A 60 -22.08 9.86 -1.67
C LEU A 60 -23.34 10.71 -1.45
N GLN A 61 -23.20 11.93 -0.94
CA GLN A 61 -24.30 12.87 -0.78
C GLN A 61 -24.91 13.24 -2.15
N TYR A 62 -24.05 13.50 -3.15
CA TYR A 62 -24.49 13.77 -4.51
C TYR A 62 -25.25 12.59 -5.12
N LEU A 63 -24.73 11.36 -4.98
CA LEU A 63 -25.39 10.14 -5.44
C LEU A 63 -26.70 9.88 -4.68
N SER A 64 -26.74 10.13 -3.38
CA SER A 64 -27.96 10.05 -2.55
C SER A 64 -29.06 10.98 -3.05
N SER A 65 -28.69 12.21 -3.41
CA SER A 65 -29.64 13.19 -3.97
C SER A 65 -30.14 12.79 -5.36
N LEU A 66 -29.25 12.21 -6.19
CA LEU A 66 -29.57 11.78 -7.56
C LEU A 66 -30.54 10.58 -7.58
N TRP A 67 -30.32 9.62 -6.66
CA TRP A 67 -31.08 8.37 -6.60
C TRP A 67 -32.24 8.40 -5.58
N HIS A 68 -32.47 9.55 -4.92
CA HIS A 68 -33.51 9.72 -3.88
C HIS A 68 -33.42 8.65 -2.76
N MET A 69 -32.20 8.23 -2.43
CA MET A 69 -31.93 7.24 -1.37
C MET A 69 -31.27 7.90 -0.15
N PRO A 70 -32.06 8.39 0.85
CA PRO A 70 -31.51 9.07 2.04
C PRO A 70 -30.57 8.20 2.86
N SER A 71 -30.68 6.87 2.76
CA SER A 71 -29.82 5.91 3.46
C SER A 71 -28.36 5.94 3.02
N LEU A 72 -28.07 6.50 1.84
CA LEU A 72 -26.70 6.68 1.34
C LEU A 72 -26.02 7.95 1.86
N SER A 73 -26.79 8.89 2.44
CA SER A 73 -26.24 10.11 3.00
C SER A 73 -25.50 9.80 4.32
N PRO A 74 -24.21 10.13 4.44
CA PRO A 74 -23.43 9.81 5.64
C PRO A 74 -23.80 10.64 6.88
N GLY A 75 -24.68 11.65 6.75
CA GLY A 75 -25.03 12.57 7.85
C GLY A 75 -23.85 13.47 8.27
N GLU A 76 -24.15 14.51 9.04
CA GLU A 76 -23.13 15.37 9.62
C GLU A 76 -22.42 14.63 10.76
N PHE A 77 -21.09 14.65 10.74
CA PHE A 77 -20.25 14.04 11.74
C PHE A 77 -19.06 14.96 12.04
N THR A 78 -18.88 15.33 13.28
CA THR A 78 -17.72 16.10 13.74
C THR A 78 -16.80 15.19 14.52
N PRO A 79 -15.60 14.90 14.01
CA PRO A 79 -14.65 14.06 14.72
C PRO A 79 -14.08 14.80 15.93
N HIS A 80 -14.20 14.20 17.12
CA HIS A 80 -13.54 14.68 18.33
C HIS A 80 -12.44 13.71 18.71
N PHE A 81 -11.18 14.14 18.57
CA PHE A 81 -10.02 13.35 18.97
C PHE A 81 -9.57 13.73 20.36
N ILE A 82 -9.22 12.71 21.15
CA ILE A 82 -8.66 12.89 22.49
C ILE A 82 -7.22 12.38 22.53
N ALA A 83 -6.39 13.01 23.37
CA ALA A 83 -5.07 12.53 23.71
C ALA A 83 -5.10 12.02 25.15
N THR A 84 -4.95 10.72 25.35
CA THR A 84 -5.01 10.08 26.67
C THR A 84 -3.66 10.04 27.38
N GLU A 85 -2.57 10.14 26.61
CA GLU A 85 -1.21 10.11 27.13
C GLU A 85 -0.54 11.46 26.90
N LEU A 86 0.33 11.87 27.84
CA LEU A 86 1.07 13.14 27.75
C LEU A 86 1.91 13.25 26.48
N THR A 87 2.48 12.12 26.06
CA THR A 87 3.37 12.03 24.88
C THR A 87 2.63 11.72 23.57
N ALA A 88 1.31 11.44 23.62
CA ALA A 88 0.54 10.96 22.47
C ALA A 88 0.69 11.83 21.22
N GLN A 89 0.56 13.15 21.37
CA GLN A 89 0.67 14.08 20.23
C GLN A 89 2.08 14.13 19.66
N PHE A 90 3.12 14.07 20.49
CA PHE A 90 4.50 14.08 20.05
C PHE A 90 4.88 12.78 19.34
N MET A 91 4.51 11.62 19.90
CA MET A 91 4.75 10.32 19.28
C MET A 91 3.99 10.16 17.97
N THR A 92 2.77 10.66 17.91
CA THR A 92 1.96 10.71 16.68
C THR A 92 2.67 11.54 15.60
N HIS A 93 3.23 12.70 15.95
CA HIS A 93 3.96 13.55 15.01
C HIS A 93 5.20 12.84 14.46
N ILE A 94 5.98 12.17 15.30
CA ILE A 94 7.12 11.36 14.85
C ILE A 94 6.66 10.26 13.90
N THR A 95 5.65 9.49 14.28
CA THR A 95 5.13 8.36 13.48
C THR A 95 4.64 8.83 12.12
N VAL A 96 3.84 9.90 12.07
CA VAL A 96 3.33 10.49 10.82
C VAL A 96 4.48 10.96 9.93
N SER A 97 5.48 11.63 10.50
CA SER A 97 6.63 12.12 9.74
C SER A 97 7.47 10.99 9.16
N LEU A 98 7.69 9.91 9.92
CA LEU A 98 8.42 8.73 9.46
C LEU A 98 7.66 8.00 8.34
N VAL A 99 6.35 7.86 8.46
CA VAL A 99 5.54 7.16 7.45
C VAL A 99 5.39 8.00 6.19
N ALA A 100 5.09 9.29 6.31
CA ALA A 100 5.00 10.19 5.16
C ALA A 100 6.31 10.23 4.37
N SER A 101 7.45 10.30 5.08
CA SER A 101 8.77 10.26 4.43
C SER A 101 9.04 8.91 3.75
N ALA A 102 8.62 7.78 4.32
CA ALA A 102 8.74 6.47 3.69
C ALA A 102 7.95 6.43 2.37
N VAL A 103 6.72 6.97 2.36
CA VAL A 103 5.89 7.09 1.15
C VAL A 103 6.57 7.97 0.10
N LEU A 104 7.10 9.12 0.48
CA LEU A 104 7.83 10.02 -0.43
C LEU A 104 9.10 9.39 -0.97
N CYS A 105 9.81 8.60 -0.18
CA CYS A 105 11.04 7.91 -0.57
C CYS A 105 10.78 6.61 -1.35
N THR A 106 9.55 6.16 -1.48
CA THR A 106 9.20 4.89 -2.16
C THR A 106 9.81 4.79 -3.58
N PRO A 107 9.74 5.80 -4.46
CA PRO A 107 10.34 5.68 -5.79
C PRO A 107 11.86 5.45 -5.74
N PHE A 108 12.54 6.06 -4.77
CA PHE A 108 13.98 5.88 -4.56
C PHE A 108 14.27 4.48 -3.98
N ILE A 109 13.50 4.05 -2.99
CA ILE A 109 13.64 2.71 -2.38
C ILE A 109 13.42 1.62 -3.42
N ILE A 110 12.37 1.73 -4.25
CA ILE A 110 12.08 0.79 -5.34
C ILE A 110 13.22 0.78 -6.37
N TYR A 111 13.75 1.94 -6.71
CA TYR A 111 14.89 2.05 -7.64
C TYR A 111 16.11 1.29 -7.11
N GLU A 112 16.49 1.49 -5.86
CA GLU A 112 17.63 0.82 -5.22
C GLU A 112 17.41 -0.70 -5.09
N LEU A 113 16.20 -1.13 -4.68
CA LEU A 113 15.84 -2.54 -4.62
C LEU A 113 15.85 -3.20 -5.99
N PHE A 114 15.35 -2.50 -7.01
CA PHE A 114 15.34 -3.02 -8.37
C PHE A 114 16.76 -3.15 -8.92
N GLN A 115 17.66 -2.23 -8.64
CA GLN A 115 19.08 -2.35 -9.01
C GLN A 115 19.74 -3.59 -8.39
N PHE A 116 19.38 -3.93 -7.15
CA PHE A 116 19.85 -5.13 -6.49
C PHE A 116 19.35 -6.42 -7.16
N VAL A 117 18.10 -6.42 -7.62
CA VAL A 117 17.46 -7.58 -8.28
C VAL A 117 17.84 -7.67 -9.76
N ALA A 118 18.16 -6.56 -10.41
CA ALA A 118 18.40 -6.47 -11.85
C ALA A 118 19.48 -7.43 -12.38
N PRO A 119 20.61 -7.69 -11.69
CA PRO A 119 21.61 -8.68 -12.14
C PRO A 119 21.04 -10.10 -12.26
N ALA A 120 20.13 -10.48 -11.35
CA ALA A 120 19.46 -11.79 -11.40
C ALA A 120 18.45 -11.92 -12.58
N LEU A 121 18.00 -10.80 -13.12
CA LEU A 121 17.04 -10.74 -14.23
C LEU A 121 17.73 -10.78 -15.61
N ARG A 122 18.64 -11.68 -15.85
CA ARG A 122 19.40 -11.84 -17.10
C ARG A 122 18.76 -11.14 -18.31
N GLN A 123 19.51 -10.22 -19.00
CA GLN A 123 19.09 -9.50 -20.21
C GLN A 123 17.94 -8.45 -20.02
N THR A 124 17.93 -7.69 -18.95
CA THR A 124 16.95 -6.62 -18.82
C THR A 124 17.44 -5.34 -19.52
N ASN A 125 16.69 -4.92 -20.54
CA ASN A 125 16.94 -3.65 -21.23
C ASN A 125 16.73 -2.49 -20.26
N ARG A 126 17.61 -1.46 -20.26
CA ARG A 126 17.49 -0.28 -19.38
C ARG A 126 16.11 0.38 -19.41
N ARG A 127 15.46 0.39 -20.59
CA ARG A 127 14.10 0.93 -20.75
C ARG A 127 13.05 0.12 -19.98
N LEU A 128 13.16 -1.22 -20.00
CA LEU A 128 12.25 -2.10 -19.25
C LEU A 128 12.45 -1.96 -17.75
N SER A 129 13.70 -1.82 -17.28
CA SER A 129 13.99 -1.56 -15.88
C SER A 129 13.37 -0.26 -15.40
N ALA A 130 13.55 0.83 -16.13
CA ALA A 130 12.95 2.12 -15.81
C ALA A 130 11.41 2.06 -15.80
N LEU A 131 10.80 1.35 -16.76
CA LEU A 131 9.35 1.17 -16.81
C LEU A 131 8.83 0.43 -15.59
N VAL A 132 9.50 -0.64 -15.17
CA VAL A 132 9.11 -1.43 -13.98
C VAL A 132 9.20 -0.58 -12.72
N ILE A 133 10.26 0.21 -12.55
CA ILE A 133 10.43 1.11 -11.39
C ILE A 133 9.31 2.15 -11.35
N VAL A 134 9.03 2.81 -12.47
CA VAL A 134 7.96 3.82 -12.54
C VAL A 134 6.59 3.19 -12.28
N LEU A 135 6.32 2.03 -12.88
CA LEU A 135 5.04 1.33 -12.69
C LEU A 135 4.85 0.88 -11.24
N SER A 136 5.89 0.33 -10.62
CA SER A 136 5.90 -0.04 -9.20
C SER A 136 5.62 1.18 -8.31
N SER A 137 6.35 2.27 -8.50
CA SER A 137 6.10 3.50 -7.73
C SER A 137 4.67 4.03 -7.90
N LEU A 138 4.12 3.98 -9.11
CA LEU A 138 2.73 4.38 -9.37
C LEU A 138 1.73 3.45 -8.71
N LEU A 139 1.94 2.13 -8.76
CA LEU A 139 1.07 1.15 -8.12
C LEU A 139 1.07 1.34 -6.59
N PHE A 140 2.24 1.52 -5.98
CA PHE A 140 2.33 1.78 -4.55
C PHE A 140 1.55 3.04 -4.13
N ILE A 141 1.76 4.15 -4.84
CA ILE A 141 1.03 5.40 -4.59
C ILE A 141 -0.49 5.22 -4.83
N MET A 142 -0.87 4.47 -5.86
CA MET A 142 -2.28 4.17 -6.15
C MET A 142 -2.93 3.33 -5.04
N GLY A 143 -2.19 2.39 -4.45
CA GLY A 143 -2.65 1.63 -3.28
C GLY A 143 -2.90 2.52 -2.07
N ILE A 144 -1.98 3.44 -1.77
CA ILE A 144 -2.16 4.43 -0.70
C ILE A 144 -3.32 5.38 -1.01
N ALA A 145 -3.44 5.84 -2.25
CA ALA A 145 -4.53 6.72 -2.66
C ALA A 145 -5.90 6.02 -2.53
N LEU A 146 -6.01 4.75 -2.91
CA LEU A 146 -7.23 3.97 -2.71
C LEU A 146 -7.59 3.84 -1.22
N ASN A 147 -6.58 3.58 -0.37
CA ASN A 147 -6.81 3.60 1.08
C ASN A 147 -7.29 4.98 1.54
N TYR A 148 -6.59 6.03 1.17
CA TYR A 148 -6.86 7.40 1.60
C TYR A 148 -8.26 7.89 1.20
N PHE A 149 -8.63 7.66 -0.06
CA PHE A 149 -9.90 8.19 -0.59
C PHE A 149 -11.10 7.27 -0.35
N VAL A 150 -10.88 5.95 -0.21
CA VAL A 150 -12.00 5.00 -0.16
C VAL A 150 -11.98 4.18 1.13
N ILE A 151 -10.96 3.34 1.33
CA ILE A 151 -11.01 2.32 2.39
C ILE A 151 -11.05 2.97 3.77
N PHE A 152 -10.12 3.88 4.02
CA PHE A 152 -9.96 4.49 5.34
C PHE A 152 -11.17 5.32 5.79
N PRO A 153 -11.79 6.21 4.97
CA PRO A 153 -12.99 6.94 5.36
C PRO A 153 -14.15 6.03 5.78
N PHE A 154 -14.37 4.93 5.03
CA PHE A 154 -15.42 3.96 5.37
C PHE A 154 -15.10 3.19 6.65
N ALA A 155 -13.86 2.69 6.79
CA ALA A 155 -13.42 1.98 7.99
C ALA A 155 -13.51 2.86 9.23
N TYR A 156 -13.03 4.10 9.14
CA TYR A 156 -13.09 5.07 10.23
C TYR A 156 -14.53 5.39 10.63
N ARG A 157 -15.40 5.66 9.63
CA ARG A 157 -16.81 5.96 9.87
C ARG A 157 -17.53 4.81 10.56
N PHE A 158 -17.33 3.59 10.08
CA PHE A 158 -17.91 2.41 10.70
C PHE A 158 -17.47 2.26 12.16
N LEU A 159 -16.16 2.29 12.42
CA LEU A 159 -15.60 2.13 13.77
C LEU A 159 -16.06 3.23 14.73
N SER A 160 -16.13 4.47 14.24
CA SER A 160 -16.56 5.60 15.06
C SER A 160 -18.02 5.56 15.44
N SER A 161 -18.87 4.97 14.58
CA SER A 161 -20.31 4.86 14.79
C SER A 161 -20.76 3.54 15.44
N TYR A 162 -19.88 2.53 15.47
CA TYR A 162 -20.23 1.22 16.02
C TYR A 162 -20.33 1.27 17.55
N GLN A 163 -21.48 0.94 18.08
CA GLN A 163 -21.76 0.87 19.52
C GLN A 163 -22.31 -0.50 19.89
N VAL A 164 -21.73 -1.12 20.91
CA VAL A 164 -22.22 -2.40 21.48
C VAL A 164 -23.46 -2.14 22.34
N GLN A 165 -23.47 -1.01 23.06
CA GLN A 165 -24.60 -0.57 23.88
C GLN A 165 -24.75 0.96 23.77
N PRO A 166 -25.99 1.49 23.82
CA PRO A 166 -26.24 2.96 23.67
C PRO A 166 -25.54 3.82 24.74
N ASP A 167 -25.28 3.25 25.91
CA ASP A 167 -24.67 3.97 27.03
C ASP A 167 -23.14 4.13 26.90
N ILE A 168 -22.52 3.44 25.93
CA ILE A 168 -21.06 3.49 25.71
C ILE A 168 -20.75 4.57 24.68
N ILE A 169 -20.08 5.64 25.12
CA ILE A 169 -19.64 6.73 24.24
C ILE A 169 -18.26 6.38 23.68
N ASN A 170 -18.15 6.32 22.35
CA ASN A 170 -16.89 6.11 21.67
C ASN A 170 -16.02 7.36 21.74
N GLN A 171 -14.89 7.26 22.45
CA GLN A 171 -13.86 8.31 22.49
C GLN A 171 -12.66 7.86 21.64
N ILE A 172 -12.44 8.57 20.52
CA ILE A 172 -11.41 8.19 19.56
C ILE A 172 -10.09 8.88 19.93
N THR A 173 -9.07 8.09 20.26
CA THR A 173 -7.74 8.64 20.53
C THR A 173 -7.01 8.96 19.23
N ILE A 174 -6.22 10.04 19.24
CA ILE A 174 -5.37 10.42 18.10
C ILE A 174 -4.42 9.28 17.70
N SER A 175 -3.87 8.58 18.69
CA SER A 175 -2.95 7.46 18.45
C SER A 175 -3.62 6.29 17.73
N SER A 176 -4.87 5.95 18.09
CA SER A 176 -5.60 4.86 17.43
C SER A 176 -5.98 5.22 16.00
N TYR A 177 -6.42 6.45 15.75
CA TYR A 177 -6.71 6.98 14.42
C TYR A 177 -5.49 6.88 13.49
N ILE A 178 -4.35 7.42 13.94
CA ILE A 178 -3.11 7.42 13.16
C ILE A 178 -2.58 6.00 12.94
N SER A 179 -2.64 5.15 13.97
CA SER A 179 -2.20 3.76 13.86
C SER A 179 -2.99 3.01 12.77
N LEU A 180 -4.32 3.16 12.78
CA LEU A 180 -5.19 2.58 11.76
C LEU A 180 -4.87 3.12 10.37
N PHE A 181 -4.73 4.44 10.22
CA PHE A 181 -4.41 5.10 8.96
C PHE A 181 -3.08 4.58 8.37
N VAL A 182 -2.04 4.55 9.20
CA VAL A 182 -0.69 4.12 8.81
C VAL A 182 -0.68 2.65 8.38
N VAL A 183 -1.24 1.77 9.21
CA VAL A 183 -1.26 0.32 8.91
C VAL A 183 -1.98 0.04 7.61
N LEU A 184 -3.19 0.58 7.42
CA LEU A 184 -3.96 0.40 6.19
C LEU A 184 -3.24 0.98 4.97
N SER A 185 -2.64 2.18 5.10
CA SER A 185 -1.92 2.83 3.99
C SER A 185 -0.73 2.02 3.53
N LEU A 186 0.11 1.56 4.46
CA LEU A 186 1.30 0.77 4.13
C LEU A 186 0.93 -0.59 3.54
N LEU A 187 -0.05 -1.26 4.13
CA LEU A 187 -0.51 -2.57 3.64
C LEU A 187 -1.10 -2.47 2.23
N MET A 188 -1.95 -1.46 1.97
CA MET A 188 -2.50 -1.25 0.64
C MET A 188 -1.42 -0.89 -0.38
N GLY A 189 -0.45 -0.04 -0.01
CA GLY A 189 0.70 0.24 -0.86
C GLY A 189 1.47 -1.03 -1.24
N LEU A 190 1.78 -1.89 -0.27
CA LEU A 190 2.49 -3.15 -0.49
C LEU A 190 1.66 -4.16 -1.31
N LEU A 191 0.36 -4.28 -1.06
CA LEU A 191 -0.52 -5.17 -1.82
C LEU A 191 -0.63 -4.76 -3.29
N PHE A 192 -0.52 -3.49 -3.59
CA PHE A 192 -0.52 -3.00 -4.97
C PHE A 192 0.76 -3.34 -5.73
N GLU A 193 1.83 -3.77 -5.06
CA GLU A 193 3.04 -4.31 -5.70
C GLU A 193 2.89 -5.75 -6.22
N LEU A 194 1.80 -6.45 -5.94
CA LEU A 194 1.56 -7.83 -6.40
C LEU A 194 1.84 -8.03 -7.92
N PRO A 195 1.44 -7.15 -8.85
CA PRO A 195 1.73 -7.33 -10.27
C PRO A 195 3.22 -7.27 -10.59
N VAL A 196 3.98 -6.41 -9.90
CA VAL A 196 5.42 -6.26 -10.12
C VAL A 196 6.17 -7.44 -9.51
N ILE A 197 5.78 -7.88 -8.33
CA ILE A 197 6.32 -9.10 -7.71
C ILE A 197 6.08 -10.31 -8.63
N ALA A 198 4.87 -10.48 -9.16
CA ALA A 198 4.53 -11.55 -10.10
C ALA A 198 5.36 -11.46 -11.38
N TYR A 199 5.60 -10.25 -11.90
CA TYR A 199 6.48 -10.02 -13.06
C TYR A 199 7.90 -10.50 -12.79
N ILE A 200 8.49 -10.11 -11.66
CA ILE A 200 9.85 -10.50 -11.26
C ILE A 200 9.96 -12.01 -11.09
N LEU A 201 9.04 -12.63 -10.34
CA LEU A 201 9.03 -14.08 -10.11
C LEU A 201 8.85 -14.88 -11.40
N ALA A 202 7.98 -14.41 -12.32
CA ALA A 202 7.80 -15.04 -13.62
C ALA A 202 9.05 -14.92 -14.50
N LYS A 203 9.74 -13.79 -14.44
CA LYS A 203 10.99 -13.58 -15.20
C LYS A 203 12.13 -14.43 -14.69
N LEU A 204 12.21 -14.65 -13.38
CA LEU A 204 13.14 -15.60 -12.75
C LEU A 204 12.77 -17.07 -13.05
N GLY A 205 11.54 -17.32 -13.52
CA GLY A 205 11.04 -18.67 -13.79
C GLY A 205 10.57 -19.42 -12.55
N LEU A 206 10.41 -18.73 -11.41
CA LEU A 206 9.94 -19.30 -10.16
C LEU A 206 8.43 -19.55 -10.17
N VAL A 207 7.67 -18.73 -10.92
CA VAL A 207 6.21 -18.81 -10.99
C VAL A 207 5.77 -18.66 -12.45
N THR A 208 4.75 -19.42 -12.87
CA THR A 208 4.13 -19.31 -14.19
C THR A 208 2.71 -18.77 -14.08
N GLY A 209 2.25 -18.06 -15.13
CA GLY A 209 0.87 -17.57 -15.18
C GLY A 209 -0.19 -18.69 -15.11
N GLU A 210 0.14 -19.91 -15.56
CA GLU A 210 -0.74 -21.08 -15.45
C GLU A 210 -0.86 -21.58 -14.01
N GLN A 211 0.26 -21.65 -13.28
CA GLN A 211 0.26 -21.98 -11.86
C GLN A 211 -0.58 -20.98 -11.06
N MET A 212 -0.36 -19.67 -11.25
CA MET A 212 -1.16 -18.64 -10.59
C MET A 212 -2.66 -18.78 -10.90
N ARG A 213 -2.99 -19.07 -12.17
CA ARG A 213 -4.38 -19.29 -12.60
C ARG A 213 -4.99 -20.54 -11.95
N HIS A 214 -4.25 -21.61 -11.80
CA HIS A 214 -4.68 -22.83 -11.12
C HIS A 214 -5.02 -22.57 -9.67
N TYR A 215 -4.16 -21.81 -8.96
CA TYR A 215 -4.31 -21.49 -7.54
C TYR A 215 -5.23 -20.28 -7.25
N ARG A 216 -5.91 -19.69 -8.25
CA ARG A 216 -6.74 -18.49 -8.08
C ARG A 216 -7.82 -18.60 -6.99
N LYS A 217 -8.38 -19.80 -6.78
CA LYS A 217 -9.40 -20.05 -5.73
C LYS A 217 -8.79 -19.90 -4.33
N TYR A 218 -7.62 -20.46 -4.14
CA TYR A 218 -6.88 -20.36 -2.87
C TYR A 218 -6.38 -18.94 -2.63
N ALA A 219 -5.95 -18.25 -3.69
CA ALA A 219 -5.55 -16.85 -3.62
C ALA A 219 -6.73 -15.96 -3.18
N LEU A 220 -7.94 -16.19 -3.70
CA LEU A 220 -9.13 -15.46 -3.27
C LEU A 220 -9.39 -15.64 -1.77
N VAL A 221 -9.33 -16.88 -1.28
CA VAL A 221 -9.52 -17.19 0.16
C VAL A 221 -8.40 -16.54 0.99
N ALA A 222 -7.15 -16.61 0.53
CA ALA A 222 -6.03 -15.97 1.22
C ALA A 222 -6.17 -14.43 1.25
N ILE A 223 -6.63 -13.81 0.16
CA ILE A 223 -6.90 -12.37 0.10
C ILE A 223 -8.06 -12.00 1.05
N LEU A 224 -9.13 -12.78 1.09
CA LEU A 224 -10.24 -12.58 2.03
C LEU A 224 -9.78 -12.64 3.49
N LEU A 225 -9.00 -13.68 3.83
CA LEU A 225 -8.43 -13.82 5.18
C LEU A 225 -7.48 -12.67 5.51
N LEU A 226 -6.61 -12.30 4.58
CA LEU A 226 -5.70 -11.17 4.75
C LEU A 226 -6.49 -9.86 4.93
N SER A 227 -7.51 -9.61 4.11
CA SER A 227 -8.39 -8.45 4.24
C SER A 227 -9.08 -8.42 5.60
N ALA A 228 -9.57 -9.56 6.09
CA ALA A 228 -10.22 -9.67 7.41
C ALA A 228 -9.24 -9.41 8.57
N ILE A 229 -7.97 -9.75 8.42
CA ILE A 229 -6.93 -9.48 9.43
C ILE A 229 -6.53 -7.99 9.41
N ILE A 230 -6.44 -7.42 8.20
CA ILE A 230 -6.02 -6.03 7.99
C ILE A 230 -7.10 -5.05 8.44
N THR A 231 -8.37 -5.34 8.09
CA THR A 231 -9.48 -4.49 8.48
C THR A 231 -9.88 -4.80 9.93
N PRO A 232 -9.75 -3.84 10.87
CA PRO A 232 -10.19 -4.05 12.24
C PRO A 232 -11.73 -4.13 12.34
N THR A 233 -12.40 -3.89 11.25
CA THR A 233 -13.85 -3.94 11.09
C THR A 233 -14.23 -5.28 10.48
N ALA A 234 -14.99 -6.09 11.22
CA ALA A 234 -15.55 -7.34 10.68
C ALA A 234 -16.79 -7.08 9.79
N ASP A 235 -16.98 -5.86 9.28
CA ASP A 235 -18.08 -5.51 8.41
C ASP A 235 -17.83 -5.94 6.96
N ALA A 236 -18.89 -6.47 6.35
CA ALA A 236 -18.83 -7.01 4.98
C ALA A 236 -18.47 -5.93 3.93
N ILE A 237 -18.85 -4.67 4.16
CA ILE A 237 -18.61 -3.57 3.23
C ILE A 237 -17.12 -3.23 3.16
N THR A 238 -16.47 -3.00 4.30
CA THR A 238 -15.02 -2.70 4.35
C THR A 238 -14.20 -3.88 3.88
N LEU A 239 -14.59 -5.11 4.25
CA LEU A 239 -13.96 -6.33 3.76
C LEU A 239 -14.00 -6.42 2.22
N LEU A 240 -15.17 -6.12 1.61
CA LEU A 240 -15.35 -6.12 0.16
C LEU A 240 -14.53 -5.00 -0.50
N LEU A 241 -14.52 -3.80 0.09
CA LEU A 241 -13.77 -2.65 -0.41
C LEU A 241 -12.26 -2.92 -0.49
N VAL A 242 -11.71 -3.73 0.41
CA VAL A 242 -10.30 -4.15 0.37
C VAL A 242 -10.10 -5.34 -0.56
N THR A 243 -10.94 -6.38 -0.44
CA THR A 243 -10.78 -7.64 -1.17
C THR A 243 -10.90 -7.46 -2.69
N LEU A 244 -11.88 -6.66 -3.14
CA LEU A 244 -12.19 -6.53 -4.57
C LEU A 244 -11.01 -5.92 -5.37
N PRO A 245 -10.42 -4.78 -5.00
CA PRO A 245 -9.26 -4.25 -5.72
C PRO A 245 -8.03 -5.15 -5.62
N VAL A 246 -7.77 -5.77 -4.47
CA VAL A 246 -6.61 -6.67 -4.30
C VAL A 246 -6.77 -7.92 -5.15
N TYR A 247 -7.98 -8.49 -5.23
CA TYR A 247 -8.25 -9.62 -6.11
C TYR A 247 -8.16 -9.24 -7.59
N ALA A 248 -8.63 -8.05 -7.98
CA ALA A 248 -8.46 -7.55 -9.34
C ALA A 248 -6.97 -7.40 -9.71
N LEU A 249 -6.13 -6.91 -8.78
CA LEU A 249 -4.67 -6.87 -8.96
C LEU A 249 -4.06 -8.26 -9.09
N TYR A 250 -4.53 -9.25 -8.33
CA TYR A 250 -4.09 -10.63 -8.48
C TYR A 250 -4.43 -11.18 -9.87
N LEU A 251 -5.63 -10.94 -10.37
CA LEU A 251 -6.01 -11.34 -11.74
C LEU A 251 -5.15 -10.64 -12.79
N PHE A 252 -4.85 -9.36 -12.61
CA PHE A 252 -3.92 -8.62 -13.45
C PHE A 252 -2.51 -9.22 -13.39
N SER A 253 -2.05 -9.62 -12.21
CA SER A 253 -0.76 -10.29 -12.00
C SER A 253 -0.65 -11.61 -12.78
N ILE A 254 -1.74 -12.39 -12.85
CA ILE A 254 -1.79 -13.61 -13.70
C ILE A 254 -1.56 -13.25 -15.19
N ALA A 255 -2.20 -12.19 -15.68
CA ALA A 255 -2.04 -11.76 -17.08
C ALA A 255 -0.60 -11.32 -17.38
N VAL A 256 0.01 -10.58 -16.43
CA VAL A 256 1.42 -10.16 -16.52
C VAL A 256 2.36 -11.37 -16.54
N ALA A 257 2.21 -12.28 -15.55
CA ALA A 257 3.05 -13.48 -15.46
C ALA A 257 2.92 -14.37 -16.70
N LYS A 258 1.71 -14.53 -17.25
CA LYS A 258 1.49 -15.31 -18.48
C LYS A 258 2.23 -14.73 -19.68
N ARG A 259 2.19 -13.41 -19.88
CA ARG A 259 2.91 -12.74 -20.98
C ARG A 259 4.42 -12.94 -20.86
N VAL A 260 4.95 -12.83 -19.63
CA VAL A 260 6.38 -13.02 -19.37
C VAL A 260 6.81 -14.46 -19.65
N THR A 261 6.05 -15.45 -19.20
CA THR A 261 6.33 -16.88 -19.42
C THR A 261 6.37 -17.23 -20.91
N ILE A 262 5.39 -16.75 -21.70
CA ILE A 262 5.34 -16.98 -23.15
C ILE A 262 6.56 -16.36 -23.86
N ASN A 263 6.92 -15.12 -23.50
CA ASN A 263 8.07 -14.45 -24.10
C ASN A 263 9.39 -15.14 -23.76
N ARG A 264 9.51 -15.68 -22.55
CA ARG A 264 10.70 -16.45 -22.14
C ARG A 264 10.85 -17.73 -22.95
N GLN A 265 9.78 -18.50 -23.13
CA GLN A 265 9.78 -19.74 -23.92
C GLN A 265 10.15 -19.50 -25.40
N ARG A 266 9.74 -18.35 -25.97
CA ARG A 266 10.09 -17.97 -27.35
C ARG A 266 11.56 -17.59 -27.53
N VAL A 267 12.25 -17.21 -26.49
CA VAL A 267 13.69 -16.86 -26.56
C VAL A 267 14.55 -18.10 -26.31
N GLU A 268 14.01 -19.10 -25.62
CA GLU A 268 14.68 -20.37 -25.32
C GLU A 268 14.49 -21.44 -26.45
N SER A 269 13.48 -21.24 -27.34
CA SER A 269 13.24 -22.05 -28.58
C SER A 269 13.96 -21.48 -29.79
#